data_3924cc1d708d7652d59b24a613e18b38
#
_entry.id   3924cc1d708d7652d59b24a613e18b38
#
_cell.length_a   1.000
_cell.length_b   1.000
_cell.length_c   1.000
_cell.angle_alpha   90.00
_cell.angle_beta   90.00
_cell.angle_gamma   90.00
#
_symmetry.space_group_name_H-M   'P 1'
#
loop_
_entity.id
_entity.type
_entity.pdbx_description
1 polymer ?
#
loop_
_entity_poly.entity_id
_entity_poly.type
_entity_poly.pdbx_seq_one_letter_code
_entity_poly.pdbx_strand_id
1 'polypeptide(L)'
;GDAYKRQIKQSVIDFGGGVWNHAFYWNCLSPNPVRYEDTPRSFQDKVNKTFGSYEDLRDSLILEGTTHFGSGWVWLAETKEGDLRVYATLNQNTPMMRGHRPILTIDLWEHAYYPDYDNGRKEFLEQVIDNLLSWGYASNGELK
;
A
#
# COMPACT_ATOMS: atom_id res chain seq x y z
N GLY A 1 -30.69 15.66 5.84
CA GLY A 1 -30.61 14.75 6.98
C GLY A 1 -29.24 14.12 7.13
N ASP A 2 -29.07 13.29 8.15
CA ASP A 2 -27.79 12.66 8.44
C ASP A 2 -27.32 11.71 7.34
N ALA A 3 -28.24 11.01 6.69
CA ALA A 3 -27.92 10.11 5.58
C ALA A 3 -27.33 10.88 4.40
N TYR A 4 -27.87 12.04 4.08
CA TYR A 4 -27.39 12.90 3.00
C TYR A 4 -26.00 13.44 3.31
N LYS A 5 -25.77 13.89 4.53
CA LYS A 5 -24.46 14.37 4.99
C LYS A 5 -23.40 13.28 4.91
N ARG A 6 -23.73 12.06 5.33
CA ARG A 6 -22.83 10.91 5.24
C ARG A 6 -22.49 10.56 3.80
N GLN A 7 -23.48 10.65 2.91
CA GLN A 7 -23.28 10.36 1.49
C GLN A 7 -22.33 11.38 0.86
N ILE A 8 -22.48 12.66 1.15
CA ILE A 8 -21.57 13.72 0.67
C ILE A 8 -20.15 13.49 1.20
N LYS A 9 -20.03 13.21 2.50
CA LYS A 9 -18.74 12.95 3.12
C LYS A 9 -18.04 11.76 2.46
N GLN A 10 -18.76 10.67 2.20
CA GLN A 10 -18.19 9.51 1.54
C GLN A 10 -17.76 9.80 0.11
N SER A 11 -18.53 10.61 -0.63
CA SER A 11 -18.17 11.01 -1.98
C SER A 11 -16.88 11.84 -2.00
N VAL A 12 -16.69 12.75 -1.03
CA VAL A 12 -15.46 13.51 -0.89
C VAL A 12 -14.27 12.61 -0.59
N ILE A 13 -14.44 11.64 0.32
CA ILE A 13 -13.40 10.66 0.65
C ILE A 13 -13.04 9.86 -0.60
N ASP A 14 -14.01 9.32 -1.31
CA ASP A 14 -13.77 8.49 -2.49
C ASP A 14 -13.03 9.26 -3.59
N PHE A 15 -13.47 10.49 -3.88
CA PHE A 15 -12.84 11.31 -4.90
C PHE A 15 -11.43 11.77 -4.49
N GLY A 16 -11.31 12.38 -3.32
CA GLY A 16 -10.02 12.89 -2.83
C GLY A 16 -9.05 11.77 -2.52
N GLY A 17 -9.53 10.69 -1.89
CA GLY A 17 -8.73 9.50 -1.60
C GLY A 17 -8.24 8.82 -2.87
N GLY A 18 -9.09 8.73 -3.90
CA GLY A 18 -8.72 8.15 -5.18
C GLY A 18 -7.59 8.89 -5.87
N VAL A 19 -7.68 10.22 -5.92
CA VAL A 19 -6.62 11.07 -6.50
C VAL A 19 -5.32 10.90 -5.71
N TRP A 20 -5.40 10.98 -4.39
CA TRP A 20 -4.23 10.87 -3.53
C TRP A 20 -3.60 9.47 -3.60
N ASN A 21 -4.42 8.42 -3.52
CA ASN A 21 -3.95 7.03 -3.52
C ASN A 21 -3.21 6.71 -4.83
N HIS A 22 -3.76 7.12 -5.97
CA HIS A 22 -3.10 6.89 -7.26
C HIS A 22 -1.80 7.69 -7.38
N ALA A 23 -1.78 8.95 -6.95
CA ALA A 23 -0.55 9.75 -6.97
C ALA A 23 0.54 9.13 -6.10
N PHE A 24 0.17 8.69 -4.91
CA PHE A 24 1.11 8.01 -4.00
C PHE A 24 1.60 6.70 -4.62
N TYR A 25 0.70 5.92 -5.20
CA TYR A 25 1.04 4.64 -5.82
C TYR A 25 2.05 4.82 -6.96
N TRP A 26 1.83 5.81 -7.84
CA TRP A 26 2.78 6.06 -8.93
C TRP A 26 4.18 6.36 -8.41
N ASN A 27 4.29 7.01 -7.27
CA ASN A 27 5.59 7.26 -6.63
C ASN A 27 6.18 6.02 -5.96
N CYS A 28 5.38 4.99 -5.70
CA CYS A 28 5.87 3.72 -5.18
C CYS A 28 6.44 2.82 -6.28
N LEU A 29 6.23 3.15 -7.55
CA LEU A 29 6.64 2.32 -8.68
C LEU A 29 7.77 2.98 -9.46
N SER A 30 8.70 2.19 -9.95
CA SER A 30 9.78 2.67 -10.81
C SER A 30 10.29 1.54 -11.69
N PRO A 31 10.65 1.84 -12.97
CA PRO A 31 11.37 0.87 -13.79
C PRO A 31 12.78 0.59 -13.26
N ASN A 32 13.33 1.50 -12.42
CA ASN A 32 14.62 1.33 -11.75
C ASN A 32 14.40 1.51 -10.24
N PRO A 33 13.73 0.55 -9.57
CA PRO A 33 13.33 0.74 -8.18
C PRO A 33 14.51 0.73 -7.20
N VAL A 34 14.37 1.52 -6.13
CA VAL A 34 15.25 1.36 -4.97
C VAL A 34 14.93 0.01 -4.35
N ARG A 35 15.93 -0.87 -4.28
CA ARG A 35 15.76 -2.22 -3.74
C ARG A 35 15.68 -2.18 -2.21
N TYR A 36 15.03 -3.19 -1.64
CA TYR A 36 14.92 -3.30 -0.19
C TYR A 36 16.31 -3.36 0.48
N GLU A 37 17.23 -4.12 -0.08
CA GLU A 37 18.59 -4.25 0.46
C GLU A 37 19.39 -2.95 0.47
N ASP A 38 18.95 -1.94 -0.30
CA ASP A 38 19.58 -0.63 -0.35
C ASP A 38 18.92 0.39 0.59
N THR A 39 17.93 -0.03 1.37
CA THR A 39 17.30 0.83 2.38
C THR A 39 18.19 0.96 3.62
N PRO A 40 17.98 2.01 4.45
CA PRO A 40 18.74 2.18 5.68
C PRO A 40 18.58 1.00 6.64
N ARG A 41 19.64 0.71 7.39
CA ARG A 41 19.65 -0.34 8.39
C ARG A 41 18.53 -0.18 9.42
N SER A 42 18.24 1.07 9.79
CA SER A 42 17.18 1.37 10.75
C SER A 42 15.81 0.89 10.26
N PHE A 43 15.52 1.04 8.96
CA PHE A 43 14.27 0.55 8.38
C PHE A 43 14.26 -0.98 8.35
N GLN A 44 15.36 -1.60 7.92
CA GLN A 44 15.49 -3.05 7.87
C GLN A 44 15.32 -3.68 9.27
N ASP A 45 15.86 -3.03 10.29
CA ASP A 45 15.70 -3.49 11.67
C ASP A 45 14.23 -3.45 12.11
N LYS A 46 13.48 -2.41 11.72
CA LYS A 46 12.03 -2.34 11.98
C LYS A 46 11.27 -3.47 11.29
N VAL A 47 11.62 -3.75 10.05
CA VAL A 47 11.00 -4.86 9.30
C VAL A 47 11.28 -6.19 10.00
N ASN A 48 12.52 -6.44 10.38
CA ASN A 48 12.91 -7.67 11.06
C ASN A 48 12.21 -7.81 12.41
N LYS A 49 12.10 -6.72 13.15
CA LYS A 49 11.41 -6.72 14.45
C LYS A 49 9.92 -7.05 14.31
N THR A 50 9.27 -6.51 13.30
CA THR A 50 7.82 -6.64 13.13
C THR A 50 7.44 -7.93 12.42
N PHE A 51 8.15 -8.27 11.34
CA PHE A 51 7.78 -9.37 10.44
C PHE A 51 8.71 -10.57 10.55
N GLY A 52 9.93 -10.38 11.02
CA GLY A 52 10.96 -11.41 11.09
C GLY A 52 11.98 -11.32 9.96
N SER A 53 11.53 -11.03 8.75
CA SER A 53 12.38 -10.91 7.56
C SER A 53 11.67 -10.10 6.48
N TYR A 54 12.42 -9.74 5.44
CA TYR A 54 11.83 -9.13 4.23
C TYR A 54 10.85 -10.10 3.56
N GLU A 55 11.20 -11.37 3.47
CA GLU A 55 10.33 -12.38 2.86
C GLU A 55 9.00 -12.46 3.58
N ASP A 56 8.99 -12.38 4.90
CA ASP A 56 7.75 -12.38 5.69
C ASP A 56 6.94 -11.11 5.44
N LEU A 57 7.58 -9.95 5.31
CA LEU A 57 6.90 -8.71 4.92
C LEU A 57 6.27 -8.87 3.52
N ARG A 58 7.03 -9.39 2.57
CA ARG A 58 6.55 -9.64 1.22
C ARG A 58 5.35 -10.57 1.22
N ASP A 59 5.42 -11.66 1.97
CA ASP A 59 4.32 -12.62 2.09
C ASP A 59 3.10 -11.99 2.73
N SER A 60 3.27 -11.10 3.71
CA SER A 60 2.17 -10.38 4.35
C SER A 60 1.46 -9.45 3.36
N LEU A 61 2.21 -8.74 2.53
CA LEU A 61 1.63 -7.87 1.50
C LEU A 61 0.82 -8.69 0.50
N ILE A 62 1.35 -9.83 0.06
CA ILE A 62 0.68 -10.72 -0.88
C ILE A 62 -0.57 -11.32 -0.25
N LEU A 63 -0.48 -11.80 0.98
CA LEU A 63 -1.60 -12.41 1.69
C LEU A 63 -2.74 -11.40 1.89
N GLU A 64 -2.44 -10.24 2.44
CA GLU A 64 -3.45 -9.21 2.67
C GLU A 64 -4.07 -8.70 1.36
N GLY A 65 -3.25 -8.51 0.35
CA GLY A 65 -3.73 -8.08 -0.97
C GLY A 65 -4.57 -9.14 -1.67
N THR A 66 -4.21 -10.41 -1.53
CA THR A 66 -4.92 -11.51 -2.17
C THR A 66 -6.24 -11.84 -1.48
N THR A 67 -6.28 -11.76 -0.15
CA THR A 67 -7.47 -12.09 0.62
C THR A 67 -8.47 -10.94 0.73
N HIS A 68 -8.07 -9.72 0.37
CA HIS A 68 -9.00 -8.59 0.36
C HIS A 68 -10.09 -8.81 -0.68
N PHE A 69 -11.34 -8.75 -0.23
CA PHE A 69 -12.49 -8.91 -1.11
C PHE A 69 -12.86 -7.58 -1.77
N GLY A 70 -12.89 -7.58 -3.11
CA GLY A 70 -13.30 -6.41 -3.88
C GLY A 70 -12.19 -5.41 -4.13
N SER A 71 -12.60 -4.19 -4.45
CA SER A 71 -11.69 -3.09 -4.76
C SER A 71 -11.07 -2.50 -3.51
N GLY A 72 -9.84 -2.06 -3.63
CA GLY A 72 -9.14 -1.45 -2.51
C GLY A 72 -7.65 -1.31 -2.77
N TRP A 73 -6.91 -1.20 -1.68
CA TRP A 73 -5.47 -0.99 -1.69
C TRP A 73 -4.84 -1.80 -0.57
N VAL A 74 -3.66 -2.37 -0.80
CA VAL A 74 -2.85 -2.95 0.28
C VAL A 74 -1.73 -1.97 0.62
N TRP A 75 -1.45 -1.82 1.92
CA TRP A 75 -0.54 -0.82 2.44
C TRP A 75 0.50 -1.42 3.37
N LEU A 76 1.69 -0.86 3.31
CA LEU A 76 2.61 -0.85 4.44
C LEU A 76 2.51 0.54 5.05
N ALA A 77 2.20 0.61 6.34
CA ALA A 77 2.00 1.88 7.05
C ALA A 77 2.69 1.85 8.41
N GLU A 78 2.97 3.04 8.93
CA GLU A 78 3.57 3.22 10.24
C GLU A 78 2.55 3.88 11.18
N THR A 79 2.36 3.30 12.36
CA THR A 79 1.48 3.85 13.38
C THR A 79 2.13 5.06 14.04
N LYS A 80 1.34 5.79 14.87
CA LYS A 80 1.87 6.94 15.64
C LYS A 80 2.98 6.52 16.58
N GLU A 81 2.95 5.28 17.06
CA GLU A 81 3.96 4.72 17.96
C GLU A 81 5.20 4.25 17.22
N GLY A 82 5.21 4.32 15.89
CA GLY A 82 6.35 3.92 15.08
C GLY A 82 6.37 2.45 14.68
N ASP A 83 5.27 1.73 14.91
CA ASP A 83 5.16 0.32 14.54
C ASP A 83 4.72 0.17 13.08
N LEU A 84 5.27 -0.84 12.40
CA LEU A 84 4.85 -1.15 11.03
C LEU A 84 3.61 -2.04 11.04
N ARG A 85 2.73 -1.81 10.04
CA ARG A 85 1.52 -2.61 9.83
C ARG A 85 1.31 -2.85 8.35
N VAL A 86 0.85 -4.06 8.02
CA VAL A 86 0.37 -4.39 6.66
C VAL A 86 -1.12 -4.65 6.76
N TYR A 87 -1.90 -3.98 5.93
CA TYR A 87 -3.34 -4.19 5.86
C TYR A 87 -3.92 -3.66 4.56
N ALA A 88 -5.09 -4.15 4.21
CA ALA A 88 -5.85 -3.65 3.07
C ALA A 88 -6.93 -2.67 3.52
N THR A 89 -7.24 -1.71 2.65
CA THR A 89 -8.36 -0.80 2.83
C THR A 89 -9.36 -0.96 1.72
N LEU A 90 -10.64 -0.74 2.04
CA LEU A 90 -11.74 -0.86 1.09
C LEU A 90 -11.83 0.39 0.21
N ASN A 91 -12.07 0.20 -1.08
CA ASN A 91 -12.28 1.28 -2.05
C ASN A 91 -11.16 2.33 -1.99
N GLN A 92 -11.46 3.59 -1.74
CA GLN A 92 -10.48 4.68 -1.69
C GLN A 92 -10.11 5.12 -0.27
N ASN A 93 -10.40 4.30 0.72
CA ASN A 93 -9.99 4.58 2.10
C ASN A 93 -8.45 4.55 2.20
N THR A 94 -7.91 5.29 3.17
CA THR A 94 -6.47 5.45 3.34
C THR A 94 -6.03 5.19 4.78
N PRO A 95 -4.75 4.84 5.01
CA PRO A 95 -4.21 4.72 6.37
C PRO A 95 -4.31 6.01 7.19
N MET A 96 -4.31 7.15 6.53
CA MET A 96 -4.42 8.46 7.20
C MET A 96 -5.71 8.59 7.98
N MET A 97 -6.77 7.89 7.58
CA MET A 97 -8.05 7.86 8.31
C MET A 97 -7.89 7.17 9.67
N ARG A 98 -6.85 6.36 9.86
CA ARG A 98 -6.50 5.71 11.13
C ARG A 98 -5.39 6.46 11.88
N GLY A 99 -4.92 7.59 11.34
CA GLY A 99 -3.79 8.32 11.89
C GLY A 99 -2.44 7.67 11.62
N HIS A 100 -2.38 6.76 10.64
CA HIS A 100 -1.14 6.10 10.24
C HIS A 100 -0.47 6.83 9.08
N ARG A 101 0.86 6.69 8.98
CA ARG A 101 1.65 7.23 7.89
C ARG A 101 1.86 6.15 6.82
N PRO A 102 1.36 6.34 5.59
CA PRO A 102 1.61 5.37 4.53
C PRO A 102 3.09 5.36 4.13
N ILE A 103 3.63 4.17 3.91
CA ILE A 103 5.00 3.97 3.43
C ILE A 103 4.98 3.52 1.97
N LEU A 104 4.12 2.55 1.65
CA LEU A 104 3.89 2.14 0.26
C LEU A 104 2.51 1.53 0.11
N THR A 105 2.05 1.45 -1.13
CA THR A 105 0.75 0.87 -1.45
C THR A 105 0.79 0.19 -2.81
N ILE A 106 -0.15 -0.74 -3.00
CA ILE A 106 -0.38 -1.41 -4.29
C ILE A 106 -1.88 -1.40 -4.55
N ASP A 107 -2.25 -1.04 -5.78
CA ASP A 107 -3.63 -0.96 -6.24
C ASP A 107 -4.21 -2.38 -6.38
N LEU A 108 -5.37 -2.60 -5.74
CA LEU A 108 -6.08 -3.88 -5.79
C LEU A 108 -7.36 -3.80 -6.64
N TRP A 109 -7.62 -2.66 -7.27
CA TRP A 109 -8.75 -2.54 -8.20
C TRP A 109 -8.51 -3.42 -9.43
N GLU A 110 -9.55 -4.02 -9.98
CA GLU A 110 -9.43 -4.92 -11.13
C GLU A 110 -8.73 -4.26 -12.32
N HIS A 111 -8.95 -2.95 -12.53
CA HIS A 111 -8.30 -2.24 -13.63
C HIS A 111 -6.77 -2.26 -13.52
N ALA A 112 -6.21 -2.46 -12.33
CA ALA A 112 -4.76 -2.45 -12.13
C ALA A 112 -4.10 -3.73 -12.64
N TYR A 113 -4.79 -4.86 -12.61
CA TYR A 113 -4.20 -6.16 -12.95
C TYR A 113 -4.96 -6.94 -14.03
N TYR A 114 -6.26 -6.70 -14.20
CA TYR A 114 -7.10 -7.50 -15.07
C TYR A 114 -6.62 -7.52 -16.55
N PRO A 115 -6.17 -6.39 -17.13
CA PRO A 115 -5.71 -6.42 -18.51
C PRO A 115 -4.54 -7.36 -18.77
N ASP A 116 -3.65 -7.51 -17.79
CA ASP A 116 -2.42 -8.30 -17.95
C ASP A 116 -2.51 -9.69 -17.30
N TYR A 117 -3.24 -9.81 -16.20
CA TYR A 117 -3.23 -11.02 -15.36
C TYR A 117 -4.57 -11.74 -15.28
N ASP A 118 -5.59 -11.24 -15.98
CA ASP A 118 -6.89 -11.89 -16.12
C ASP A 118 -7.40 -12.44 -14.77
N ASN A 119 -7.64 -11.57 -13.79
CA ASN A 119 -8.11 -11.93 -12.46
C ASN A 119 -7.05 -12.62 -11.56
N GLY A 120 -5.78 -12.60 -12.01
CA GLY A 120 -4.67 -13.15 -11.23
C GLY A 120 -4.06 -12.15 -10.27
N ARG A 121 -4.79 -11.77 -9.21
CA ARG A 121 -4.33 -10.76 -8.25
C ARG A 121 -3.02 -11.15 -7.57
N LYS A 122 -2.87 -12.41 -7.18
CA LYS A 122 -1.65 -12.88 -6.51
C LYS A 122 -0.42 -12.73 -7.40
N GLU A 123 -0.52 -13.17 -8.64
CA GLU A 123 0.56 -13.05 -9.62
C GLU A 123 0.92 -11.60 -9.88
N PHE A 124 -0.09 -10.74 -10.02
CA PHE A 124 0.12 -9.30 -10.17
C PHE A 124 0.91 -8.72 -8.99
N LEU A 125 0.50 -9.04 -7.75
CA LEU A 125 1.19 -8.57 -6.55
C LEU A 125 2.65 -9.03 -6.51
N GLU A 126 2.90 -10.30 -6.81
CA GLU A 126 4.26 -10.84 -6.85
C GLU A 126 5.13 -10.07 -7.85
N GLN A 127 4.62 -9.84 -9.05
CA GLN A 127 5.37 -9.14 -10.09
C GLN A 127 5.63 -7.67 -9.74
N VAL A 128 4.65 -6.97 -9.19
CA VAL A 128 4.82 -5.57 -8.77
C VAL A 128 5.86 -5.46 -7.66
N ILE A 129 5.75 -6.30 -6.64
CA ILE A 129 6.68 -6.24 -5.50
C ILE A 129 8.10 -6.57 -5.94
N ASP A 130 8.27 -7.58 -6.78
CA ASP A 130 9.60 -8.06 -7.14
C ASP A 130 10.29 -7.20 -8.19
N ASN A 131 9.54 -6.49 -9.04
CA ASN A 131 10.12 -5.82 -10.20
C ASN A 131 9.93 -4.30 -10.25
N LEU A 132 8.89 -3.76 -9.64
CA LEU A 132 8.53 -2.36 -9.81
C LEU A 132 8.47 -1.55 -8.52
N LEU A 133 8.23 -2.21 -7.39
CA LEU A 133 8.06 -1.52 -6.13
C LEU A 133 9.38 -0.90 -5.67
N SER A 134 9.36 0.42 -5.51
CA SER A 134 10.53 1.17 -5.05
C SER A 134 10.43 1.45 -3.55
N TRP A 135 11.47 1.14 -2.82
CA TRP A 135 11.55 1.32 -1.37
C TRP A 135 12.09 2.69 -0.97
N GLY A 136 12.10 3.66 -1.91
CA GLY A 136 12.64 5.00 -1.67
C GLY A 136 11.91 5.76 -0.58
N TYR A 137 10.59 5.67 -0.53
CA TYR A 137 9.80 6.33 0.53
C TYR A 137 10.09 5.75 1.90
N ALA A 138 10.27 4.44 1.98
CA ALA A 138 10.63 3.76 3.21
C ALA A 138 11.98 4.24 3.71
N SER A 139 12.92 4.48 2.79
CA SER A 139 14.27 4.95 3.11
C SER A 139 14.28 6.32 3.77
N ASN A 140 13.43 7.23 3.30
CA ASN A 140 13.47 8.63 3.72
C ASN A 140 12.58 8.93 4.91
N GLY A 141 11.60 8.09 5.19
CA GLY A 141 10.60 8.39 6.20
C GLY A 141 9.72 9.59 5.87
N GLU A 142 9.78 10.11 4.65
CA GLU A 142 9.04 11.29 4.21
C GLU A 142 8.10 10.96 3.06
N LEU A 143 6.91 11.57 3.12
CA LEU A 143 5.96 11.54 2.02
C LEU A 143 6.18 12.79 1.18
N LYS A 144 6.57 12.58 -0.04
CA LYS A 144 6.76 13.67 -0.98
C LYS A 144 5.65 13.70 -2.01
#